data_6ab653245107c283fa6b61d74dfab631
#
_entry.id   6ab653245107c283fa6b61d74dfab631
#
_cell.length_a   1.000
_cell.length_b   1.000
_cell.length_c   1.000
_cell.angle_alpha   90.00
_cell.angle_beta   90.00
_cell.angle_gamma   90.00
#
_symmetry.space_group_name_H-M   'P 1'
#
loop_
_entity.id
_entity.type
_entity.pdbx_description
1 polymer ?
#
loop_
_entity_poly.entity_id
_entity_poly.type
_entity_poly.pdbx_seq_one_letter_code
_entity_poly.pdbx_strand_id
1 'polypeptide(L)'
;MPAMIYYPGVPTNKFPAVANGGRTACAGPVYYYQEHTSANRRFPKEYDRTLFAFEWSRSMIYAVHLDADSNLEEVERFLPNTKFARPIDMQFDREGSLYVLEYGETWGVNPDSQLVRLDYVRGNRSPIAKATAKNTIGREPLTVELNGLKSSDKDNDKLTYQWTAVRSGQEKAMPREIGNQAEITAVFDTPGVYTLELKVTDPSGASSINSLPIIVGNTRPVVEFMKPADGDFFIPGKAIEYQV
;
A
#
# COMPACT_ATOMS: atom_id res chain seq x y z
N MET A 1 29.20 -5.53 26.88
CA MET A 1 29.75 -5.13 25.57
C MET A 1 29.30 -3.71 25.28
N PRO A 2 30.12 -2.84 24.69
CA PRO A 2 29.66 -1.55 24.20
C PRO A 2 28.67 -1.75 23.04
N ALA A 3 27.76 -0.78 22.84
CA ALA A 3 26.85 -0.83 21.72
C ALA A 3 27.62 -0.73 20.39
N MET A 4 27.27 -1.55 19.41
CA MET A 4 27.88 -1.55 18.07
C MET A 4 27.61 -0.21 17.38
N ILE A 5 26.36 0.26 17.44
CA ILE A 5 25.93 1.56 16.94
C ILE A 5 25.33 2.33 18.11
N TYR A 6 25.81 3.52 18.32
CA TYR A 6 25.21 4.44 19.29
C TYR A 6 25.10 5.83 18.67
N TYR A 7 23.98 6.49 18.89
CA TYR A 7 23.76 7.82 18.37
C TYR A 7 23.01 8.72 19.35
N PRO A 8 23.49 9.95 19.52
CA PRO A 8 22.77 10.95 20.30
C PRO A 8 21.56 11.48 19.53
N GLY A 9 20.73 12.30 20.16
CA GLY A 9 19.65 13.05 19.51
C GLY A 9 20.14 14.18 18.58
N VAL A 10 21.44 14.34 18.45
CA VAL A 10 22.10 15.35 17.61
C VAL A 10 22.96 14.67 16.54
N PRO A 11 23.27 15.33 15.43
CA PRO A 11 24.15 14.76 14.40
C PRO A 11 25.50 14.34 14.96
N THR A 12 26.05 13.25 14.42
CA THR A 12 27.38 12.75 14.79
C THR A 12 28.21 12.42 13.55
N ASN A 13 29.48 12.80 13.57
CA ASN A 13 30.39 12.45 12.49
C ASN A 13 30.73 10.96 12.43
N LYS A 14 30.49 10.22 13.52
CA LYS A 14 30.76 8.79 13.57
C LYS A 14 29.72 7.97 12.79
N PHE A 15 28.48 8.41 12.82
CA PHE A 15 27.36 7.76 12.10
C PHE A 15 26.54 8.83 11.38
N PRO A 16 27.05 9.43 10.31
CA PRO A 16 26.36 10.54 9.62
C PRO A 16 25.04 10.12 9.00
N ALA A 17 24.91 8.85 8.59
CA ALA A 17 23.68 8.30 8.02
C ALA A 17 22.50 8.32 9.00
N VAL A 18 22.78 8.31 10.31
CA VAL A 18 21.74 8.21 11.35
C VAL A 18 20.97 9.51 11.58
N ALA A 19 21.42 10.60 11.03
CA ALA A 19 20.72 11.90 11.10
C ALA A 19 20.44 12.37 12.54
N ASN A 20 19.47 13.27 12.71
CA ASN A 20 19.11 13.95 13.95
C ASN A 20 17.63 13.64 14.29
N GLY A 21 17.23 13.65 15.55
CA GLY A 21 15.84 13.42 15.95
C GLY A 21 15.66 12.47 17.13
N GLY A 22 14.50 11.88 17.25
CA GLY A 22 14.15 10.89 18.27
C GLY A 22 15.09 9.68 18.28
N ARG A 23 14.97 8.84 19.30
CA ARG A 23 15.84 7.67 19.50
C ARG A 23 15.01 6.44 19.83
N THR A 24 14.45 5.83 18.79
CA THR A 24 13.64 4.63 18.90
C THR A 24 14.16 3.61 17.89
N ALA A 25 15.42 3.18 18.13
CA ALA A 25 16.08 2.21 17.27
C ALA A 25 15.52 0.80 17.49
N CYS A 26 15.24 0.13 16.39
CA CYS A 26 14.78 -1.25 16.37
C CYS A 26 15.66 -2.07 15.43
N ALA A 27 15.96 -3.31 15.80
CA ALA A 27 16.58 -4.27 14.92
C ALA A 27 15.51 -4.88 14.00
N GLY A 28 15.90 -5.12 12.76
CA GLY A 28 15.13 -5.89 11.81
C GLY A 28 15.90 -7.15 11.38
N PRO A 29 15.62 -7.72 10.20
CA PRO A 29 16.23 -8.96 9.73
C PRO A 29 17.67 -8.75 9.27
N VAL A 30 18.47 -9.83 9.36
CA VAL A 30 19.72 -9.94 8.60
C VAL A 30 19.41 -10.60 7.27
N TYR A 31 19.90 -10.00 6.18
CA TYR A 31 19.74 -10.56 4.85
C TYR A 31 20.85 -11.57 4.55
N TYR A 32 20.48 -12.76 4.09
CA TYR A 32 21.40 -13.79 3.62
C TYR A 32 21.08 -14.17 2.18
N TYR A 33 21.91 -13.76 1.26
CA TYR A 33 21.70 -13.92 -0.18
C TYR A 33 21.39 -15.35 -0.61
N GLN A 34 22.02 -16.36 0.00
CA GLN A 34 21.84 -17.77 -0.34
C GLN A 34 20.49 -18.35 0.13
N GLU A 35 19.83 -17.71 1.06
CA GLU A 35 18.55 -18.19 1.61
C GLU A 35 17.35 -17.85 0.70
N HIS A 36 17.55 -16.97 -0.29
CA HIS A 36 16.47 -16.48 -1.14
C HIS A 36 16.51 -17.08 -2.54
N THR A 37 15.33 -17.45 -3.05
CA THR A 37 15.19 -18.27 -4.25
C THR A 37 14.91 -17.49 -5.52
N SER A 38 14.34 -16.27 -5.44
CA SER A 38 14.00 -15.50 -6.62
C SER A 38 15.23 -14.83 -7.25
N ALA A 39 15.45 -15.08 -8.53
CA ALA A 39 16.51 -14.38 -9.28
C ALA A 39 16.17 -12.89 -9.54
N ASN A 40 14.87 -12.53 -9.53
CA ASN A 40 14.39 -11.24 -10.00
C ASN A 40 13.93 -10.30 -8.88
N ARG A 41 13.76 -10.79 -7.64
CA ARG A 41 13.23 -9.98 -6.53
C ARG A 41 14.15 -9.92 -5.31
N ARG A 42 15.04 -10.91 -5.16
CA ARG A 42 16.00 -10.92 -4.05
C ARG A 42 16.99 -9.77 -4.18
N PHE A 43 17.36 -9.20 -3.08
CA PHE A 43 18.40 -8.18 -3.06
C PHE A 43 19.73 -8.74 -3.56
N PRO A 44 20.58 -7.90 -4.14
CA PRO A 44 21.84 -8.33 -4.69
C PRO A 44 22.83 -8.78 -3.61
N LYS A 45 23.90 -9.47 -4.04
CA LYS A 45 24.89 -10.07 -3.14
C LYS A 45 25.62 -9.04 -2.26
N GLU A 46 25.65 -7.80 -2.68
CA GLU A 46 26.22 -6.68 -1.94
C GLU A 46 25.52 -6.45 -0.58
N TYR A 47 24.27 -6.90 -0.44
CA TYR A 47 23.54 -6.88 0.84
C TYR A 47 23.69 -8.18 1.65
N ASP A 48 24.49 -9.16 1.18
CA ASP A 48 24.72 -10.38 1.95
C ASP A 48 25.28 -10.07 3.33
N ARG A 49 24.67 -10.65 4.40
CA ARG A 49 24.99 -10.41 5.81
C ARG A 49 24.72 -8.99 6.31
N THR A 50 23.92 -8.21 5.60
CA THR A 50 23.50 -6.88 6.02
C THR A 50 22.36 -6.98 7.03
N LEU A 51 22.52 -6.34 8.19
CA LEU A 51 21.45 -6.14 9.15
C LEU A 51 20.61 -4.92 8.72
N PHE A 52 19.34 -5.13 8.46
CA PHE A 52 18.39 -4.03 8.28
C PHE A 52 17.86 -3.61 9.65
N ALA A 53 18.12 -2.36 10.02
CA ALA A 53 17.65 -1.75 11.25
C ALA A 53 16.77 -0.55 10.92
N PHE A 54 15.87 -0.18 11.82
CA PHE A 54 15.01 0.98 11.57
C PHE A 54 14.89 1.88 12.80
N GLU A 55 14.54 3.11 12.54
CA GLU A 55 14.35 4.15 13.55
C GLU A 55 12.94 4.72 13.39
N TRP A 56 12.07 4.32 14.29
CA TRP A 56 10.64 4.66 14.26
C TRP A 56 10.41 6.19 14.31
N SER A 57 11.07 6.89 15.23
CA SER A 57 10.89 8.34 15.42
C SER A 57 11.42 9.18 14.25
N ARG A 58 12.32 8.61 13.43
CA ARG A 58 12.94 9.28 12.29
C ARG A 58 12.40 8.81 10.96
N SER A 59 11.49 7.81 10.97
CA SER A 59 10.89 7.22 9.77
C SER A 59 11.94 6.78 8.75
N MET A 60 12.98 6.07 9.23
CA MET A 60 14.14 5.67 8.43
C MET A 60 14.48 4.20 8.61
N ILE A 61 15.03 3.62 7.55
CA ILE A 61 15.65 2.30 7.56
C ILE A 61 17.12 2.45 7.25
N TYR A 62 17.96 1.65 7.91
CA TYR A 62 19.41 1.60 7.74
C TYR A 62 19.83 0.23 7.27
N ALA A 63 20.77 0.17 6.35
CA ALA A 63 21.56 -1.02 6.05
C ALA A 63 22.85 -0.95 6.85
N VAL A 64 23.06 -1.94 7.69
CA VAL A 64 24.23 -2.07 8.57
C VAL A 64 25.07 -3.21 8.03
N HIS A 65 26.17 -2.89 7.38
CA HIS A 65 27.09 -3.86 6.79
C HIS A 65 28.05 -4.40 7.84
N LEU A 66 28.15 -5.73 7.88
CA LEU A 66 28.98 -6.45 8.84
C LEU A 66 30.06 -7.25 8.09
N ASP A 67 31.26 -7.25 8.63
CA ASP A 67 32.35 -8.10 8.14
C ASP A 67 32.12 -9.60 8.45
N ALA A 68 33.06 -10.45 8.05
CA ALA A 68 33.00 -11.89 8.28
C ALA A 68 32.95 -12.25 9.77
N ASP A 69 33.53 -11.43 10.63
CA ASP A 69 33.59 -11.60 12.08
C ASP A 69 32.40 -10.89 12.81
N SER A 70 31.44 -10.39 12.06
CA SER A 70 30.27 -9.64 12.53
C SER A 70 30.62 -8.30 13.20
N ASN A 71 31.74 -7.69 12.86
CA ASN A 71 32.05 -6.32 13.22
C ASN A 71 31.38 -5.35 12.26
N LEU A 72 31.12 -4.15 12.75
CA LEU A 72 30.55 -3.08 11.96
C LEU A 72 31.55 -2.55 10.93
N GLU A 73 31.20 -2.65 9.64
CA GLU A 73 31.93 -2.01 8.55
C GLU A 73 31.35 -0.65 8.22
N GLU A 74 30.05 -0.60 7.93
CA GLU A 74 29.38 0.61 7.48
C GLU A 74 27.92 0.68 7.93
N VAL A 75 27.41 1.90 8.09
CA VAL A 75 25.97 2.19 8.27
C VAL A 75 25.57 3.15 7.18
N GLU A 76 24.67 2.72 6.30
CA GLU A 76 24.10 3.58 5.28
C GLU A 76 22.60 3.75 5.48
N ARG A 77 22.04 4.84 4.95
CA ARG A 77 20.61 5.03 4.91
C ARG A 77 20.02 4.24 3.75
N PHE A 78 19.21 3.23 4.08
CA PHE A 78 18.54 2.43 3.06
C PHE A 78 17.40 3.23 2.42
N LEU A 79 17.36 3.27 1.09
CA LEU A 79 16.39 4.02 0.28
C LEU A 79 16.24 5.49 0.75
N PRO A 80 17.30 6.31 0.68
CA PRO A 80 17.33 7.66 1.28
C PRO A 80 16.28 8.62 0.75
N ASN A 81 15.74 8.36 -0.44
CA ASN A 81 14.71 9.16 -1.10
C ASN A 81 13.28 8.64 -0.88
N THR A 82 13.13 7.56 -0.11
CA THR A 82 11.83 6.98 0.24
C THR A 82 11.40 7.51 1.61
N LYS A 83 10.16 7.96 1.70
CA LYS A 83 9.55 8.32 2.97
C LYS A 83 8.84 7.09 3.53
N PHE A 84 9.34 6.56 4.61
CA PHE A 84 8.67 5.54 5.40
C PHE A 84 7.72 6.18 6.40
N ALA A 85 6.60 5.53 6.71
CA ALA A 85 5.62 6.01 7.67
C ALA A 85 5.77 5.30 9.03
N ARG A 86 6.87 5.56 9.73
CA ARG A 86 7.22 4.98 11.04
C ARG A 86 7.23 3.45 11.01
N PRO A 87 8.28 2.83 10.45
CA PRO A 87 8.41 1.38 10.39
C PRO A 87 8.43 0.79 11.82
N ILE A 88 7.70 -0.32 12.02
CA ILE A 88 7.59 -1.00 13.32
C ILE A 88 8.06 -2.46 13.27
N ASP A 89 8.09 -3.05 12.09
CA ASP A 89 8.62 -4.39 11.87
C ASP A 89 9.07 -4.57 10.42
N MET A 90 10.01 -5.50 10.20
CA MET A 90 10.51 -5.86 8.86
C MET A 90 10.87 -7.33 8.79
N GLN A 91 10.57 -7.96 7.65
CA GLN A 91 10.95 -9.34 7.39
C GLN A 91 11.18 -9.59 5.90
N PHE A 92 12.16 -10.41 5.57
CA PHE A 92 12.32 -10.95 4.22
C PHE A 92 11.41 -12.17 4.02
N ASP A 93 10.79 -12.25 2.86
CA ASP A 93 10.14 -13.48 2.43
C ASP A 93 11.17 -14.47 1.83
N ARG A 94 10.67 -15.67 1.50
CA ARG A 94 11.49 -16.72 0.88
C ARG A 94 12.04 -16.34 -0.50
N GLU A 95 11.41 -15.42 -1.19
CA GLU A 95 11.82 -14.96 -2.51
C GLU A 95 12.83 -13.82 -2.45
N GLY A 96 13.00 -13.20 -1.28
CA GLY A 96 13.95 -12.14 -1.02
C GLY A 96 13.36 -10.73 -1.15
N SER A 97 12.04 -10.60 -1.13
CA SER A 97 11.36 -9.30 -0.96
C SER A 97 11.39 -8.89 0.51
N LEU A 98 11.64 -7.63 0.79
CA LEU A 98 11.55 -7.07 2.14
C LEU A 98 10.15 -6.52 2.39
N TYR A 99 9.47 -7.05 3.38
CA TYR A 99 8.21 -6.51 3.89
C TYR A 99 8.49 -5.56 5.05
N VAL A 100 7.89 -4.39 5.01
CA VAL A 100 7.98 -3.37 6.06
C VAL A 100 6.57 -3.07 6.56
N LEU A 101 6.33 -3.31 7.84
CA LEU A 101 5.10 -2.91 8.50
C LEU A 101 5.24 -1.48 9.00
N GLU A 102 4.36 -0.59 8.58
CA GLU A 102 4.38 0.82 8.93
C GLU A 102 3.21 1.19 9.84
N TYR A 103 3.51 1.92 10.90
CA TYR A 103 2.51 2.39 11.88
C TYR A 103 1.60 3.46 11.29
N GLY A 104 2.13 4.35 10.45
CA GLY A 104 1.45 5.53 9.96
C GLY A 104 1.92 6.83 10.61
N GLU A 105 1.41 7.96 10.14
CA GLU A 105 1.82 9.30 10.57
C GLU A 105 1.11 9.79 11.84
N THR A 106 -0.08 9.26 12.14
CA THR A 106 -0.96 9.74 13.22
C THR A 106 -0.95 8.79 14.42
N TRP A 107 -1.18 9.31 15.63
CA TRP A 107 -1.39 8.50 16.81
C TRP A 107 -2.85 8.03 16.91
N GLY A 108 -3.06 6.78 17.33
CA GLY A 108 -4.37 6.22 17.61
C GLY A 108 -4.99 5.55 16.38
N VAL A 109 -5.93 6.20 15.72
CA VAL A 109 -6.52 5.67 14.48
C VAL A 109 -5.62 6.07 13.31
N ASN A 110 -4.95 5.08 12.71
CA ASN A 110 -4.01 5.27 11.61
C ASN A 110 -4.57 4.71 10.31
N PRO A 111 -5.33 5.49 9.54
CA PRO A 111 -5.86 5.05 8.25
C PRO A 111 -4.76 4.84 7.19
N ASP A 112 -3.58 5.33 7.46
CA ASP A 112 -2.36 5.26 6.66
C ASP A 112 -1.36 4.19 7.13
N SER A 113 -1.74 3.35 8.11
CA SER A 113 -0.98 2.14 8.45
C SER A 113 -0.98 1.18 7.26
N GLN A 114 0.17 0.62 6.93
CA GLN A 114 0.30 -0.22 5.75
C GLN A 114 1.40 -1.26 5.87
N LEU A 115 1.28 -2.32 5.06
CA LEU A 115 2.35 -3.27 4.80
C LEU A 115 2.94 -2.97 3.43
N VAL A 116 4.19 -2.55 3.41
CA VAL A 116 4.93 -2.24 2.19
C VAL A 116 5.80 -3.43 1.79
N ARG A 117 5.80 -3.80 0.52
CA ARG A 117 6.74 -4.77 -0.05
C ARG A 117 7.77 -4.05 -0.90
N LEU A 118 9.03 -4.34 -0.66
CA LEU A 118 10.18 -3.82 -1.39
C LEU A 118 10.85 -4.97 -2.15
N ASP A 119 10.80 -4.90 -3.48
CA ASP A 119 11.46 -5.84 -4.38
C ASP A 119 12.72 -5.17 -4.95
N TYR A 120 13.82 -5.89 -5.00
CA TYR A 120 14.95 -5.47 -5.82
C TYR A 120 14.68 -5.87 -7.26
N VAL A 121 14.58 -4.89 -8.13
CA VAL A 121 14.36 -5.12 -9.57
C VAL A 121 15.55 -4.58 -10.36
N ARG A 122 16.24 -5.47 -11.05
CA ARG A 122 17.42 -5.12 -11.83
C ARG A 122 16.97 -4.67 -13.22
N GLY A 123 16.93 -3.37 -13.43
CA GLY A 123 16.72 -2.75 -14.75
C GLY A 123 15.29 -2.58 -15.21
N ASN A 124 14.29 -3.11 -14.51
CA ASN A 124 12.86 -2.89 -14.81
C ASN A 124 12.08 -2.67 -13.52
N ARG A 125 11.27 -1.63 -13.46
CA ARG A 125 10.41 -1.31 -12.31
C ARG A 125 8.97 -1.73 -12.62
N SER A 126 8.29 -2.34 -11.65
CA SER A 126 6.90 -2.70 -11.83
C SER A 126 6.02 -1.46 -12.04
N PRO A 127 5.02 -1.54 -12.92
CA PRO A 127 4.06 -0.47 -13.12
C PRO A 127 3.25 -0.20 -11.85
N ILE A 128 2.61 0.96 -11.79
CA ILE A 128 1.69 1.36 -10.73
C ILE A 128 0.28 1.34 -11.29
N ALA A 129 -0.53 0.37 -10.87
CA ALA A 129 -1.94 0.31 -11.25
C ALA A 129 -2.75 1.37 -10.50
N LYS A 130 -3.60 2.10 -11.23
CA LYS A 130 -4.59 3.04 -10.68
C LYS A 130 -5.93 2.86 -11.37
N ALA A 131 -6.87 2.25 -10.65
CA ALA A 131 -8.23 2.06 -11.06
C ALA A 131 -9.13 3.17 -10.54
N THR A 132 -10.02 3.67 -11.37
CA THR A 132 -11.14 4.53 -10.98
C THR A 132 -12.42 4.05 -11.65
N ALA A 133 -13.57 4.31 -11.03
CA ALA A 133 -14.86 3.92 -11.57
C ALA A 133 -15.90 5.02 -11.35
N LYS A 134 -16.87 5.08 -12.27
CA LYS A 134 -18.10 5.84 -12.09
C LYS A 134 -19.28 4.88 -11.96
N ASN A 135 -20.34 5.35 -11.31
CA ASN A 135 -21.56 4.57 -11.08
C ASN A 135 -21.30 3.28 -10.28
N THR A 136 -20.58 3.40 -9.16
CA THR A 136 -20.17 2.26 -8.33
C THR A 136 -21.30 1.65 -7.49
N ILE A 137 -22.44 2.31 -7.41
CA ILE A 137 -23.63 1.86 -6.64
C ILE A 137 -24.90 2.18 -7.45
N GLY A 138 -25.77 1.21 -7.62
CA GLY A 138 -27.04 1.42 -8.34
C GLY A 138 -27.88 0.15 -8.48
N ARG A 139 -29.06 0.33 -9.11
CA ARG A 139 -29.93 -0.80 -9.47
C ARG A 139 -29.34 -1.64 -10.58
N GLU A 140 -29.75 -2.88 -10.64
CA GLU A 140 -29.50 -3.76 -11.78
C GLU A 140 -30.41 -3.41 -12.98
N PRO A 141 -29.94 -3.47 -14.22
CA PRO A 141 -28.52 -3.67 -14.59
C PRO A 141 -27.69 -2.41 -14.30
N LEU A 142 -26.56 -2.58 -13.59
CA LEU A 142 -25.65 -1.47 -13.28
C LEU A 142 -24.57 -1.38 -14.34
N THR A 143 -24.52 -0.27 -15.06
CA THR A 143 -23.46 0.06 -16.00
C THR A 143 -22.37 0.86 -15.30
N VAL A 144 -21.16 0.32 -15.26
CA VAL A 144 -19.98 0.89 -14.60
C VAL A 144 -18.94 1.30 -15.62
N GLU A 145 -18.52 2.56 -15.61
CA GLU A 145 -17.40 3.05 -16.41
C GLU A 145 -16.12 2.89 -15.58
N LEU A 146 -15.16 2.14 -16.12
CA LEU A 146 -13.88 1.82 -15.50
C LEU A 146 -12.75 2.51 -16.25
N ASN A 147 -11.83 3.10 -15.52
CA ASN A 147 -10.72 3.85 -16.10
C ASN A 147 -9.41 3.55 -15.35
N GLY A 148 -8.43 3.05 -16.08
CA GLY A 148 -7.07 2.75 -15.65
C GLY A 148 -5.98 3.68 -16.22
N LEU A 149 -6.35 4.75 -16.96
CA LEU A 149 -5.40 5.65 -17.64
C LEU A 149 -4.42 6.37 -16.70
N LYS A 150 -4.74 6.42 -15.38
CA LYS A 150 -3.84 6.98 -14.38
C LYS A 150 -2.76 6.00 -13.93
N SER A 151 -2.77 4.78 -14.44
CA SER A 151 -1.68 3.83 -14.23
C SER A 151 -0.42 4.33 -14.94
N SER A 152 0.73 4.08 -14.35
CA SER A 152 2.00 4.60 -14.85
C SER A 152 3.12 3.59 -14.66
N ASP A 153 4.14 3.72 -15.47
CA ASP A 153 5.41 3.03 -15.32
C ASP A 153 6.54 4.04 -15.23
N LYS A 154 7.49 3.80 -14.32
CA LYS A 154 8.63 4.72 -14.14
C LYS A 154 9.71 4.55 -15.19
N ASP A 155 9.68 3.46 -15.95
CA ASP A 155 10.57 3.19 -17.08
C ASP A 155 9.94 3.67 -18.39
N ASN A 156 8.72 4.23 -18.33
CA ASN A 156 7.88 4.65 -19.45
C ASN A 156 7.50 3.49 -20.40
N ASP A 157 7.41 2.30 -19.86
CA ASP A 157 7.00 1.13 -20.60
C ASP A 157 5.53 1.19 -21.02
N LYS A 158 5.25 0.55 -22.18
CA LYS A 158 3.87 0.40 -22.66
C LYS A 158 3.12 -0.60 -21.80
N LEU A 159 2.06 -0.14 -21.14
CA LEU A 159 1.27 -0.95 -20.24
C LEU A 159 0.18 -1.75 -20.97
N THR A 160 -0.06 -2.96 -20.48
CA THR A 160 -1.22 -3.79 -20.79
C THR A 160 -2.14 -3.84 -19.58
N TYR A 161 -3.45 -3.97 -19.83
CA TYR A 161 -4.50 -3.87 -18.82
C TYR A 161 -5.31 -5.16 -18.82
N GLN A 162 -5.75 -5.58 -17.64
CA GLN A 162 -6.69 -6.66 -17.46
C GLN A 162 -7.63 -6.31 -16.29
N TRP A 163 -8.93 -6.28 -16.58
CA TRP A 163 -9.96 -6.06 -15.59
C TRP A 163 -10.66 -7.37 -15.26
N THR A 164 -10.80 -7.63 -13.97
CA THR A 164 -11.56 -8.77 -13.45
C THR A 164 -12.58 -8.33 -12.43
N ALA A 165 -13.63 -9.14 -12.25
CA ALA A 165 -14.67 -8.94 -11.26
C ALA A 165 -14.89 -10.21 -10.47
N VAL A 166 -14.97 -10.08 -9.14
CA VAL A 166 -15.31 -11.16 -8.21
C VAL A 166 -16.52 -10.72 -7.39
N ARG A 167 -17.56 -11.57 -7.33
CA ARG A 167 -18.71 -11.34 -6.45
C ARG A 167 -18.40 -11.83 -5.06
N SER A 168 -18.57 -10.98 -4.05
CA SER A 168 -18.36 -11.32 -2.64
C SER A 168 -19.39 -12.34 -2.13
N GLY A 169 -19.00 -13.15 -1.14
CA GLY A 169 -19.91 -14.12 -0.52
C GLY A 169 -20.00 -15.49 -1.23
N GLN A 170 -19.17 -15.73 -2.23
CA GLN A 170 -19.02 -17.03 -2.88
C GLN A 170 -17.61 -17.57 -2.61
N GLU A 171 -17.44 -18.50 -1.70
CA GLU A 171 -16.14 -19.03 -1.23
C GLU A 171 -15.20 -19.59 -2.33
N LYS A 172 -15.70 -19.78 -3.56
CA LYS A 172 -14.93 -20.28 -4.72
C LYS A 172 -15.19 -19.49 -6.00
N ALA A 173 -15.61 -18.22 -5.90
CA ALA A 173 -15.83 -17.40 -7.10
C ALA A 173 -14.49 -17.14 -7.78
N MET A 174 -14.30 -17.72 -8.96
CA MET A 174 -13.16 -17.37 -9.79
C MET A 174 -13.35 -15.96 -10.37
N PRO A 175 -12.28 -15.13 -10.43
CA PRO A 175 -12.34 -13.85 -11.09
C PRO A 175 -12.81 -13.99 -12.55
N ARG A 176 -13.85 -13.26 -12.91
CA ARG A 176 -14.32 -13.18 -14.30
C ARG A 176 -13.62 -12.02 -14.98
N GLU A 177 -12.96 -12.23 -16.09
CA GLU A 177 -12.44 -11.16 -16.94
C GLU A 177 -13.60 -10.35 -17.53
N ILE A 178 -13.51 -9.01 -17.44
CA ILE A 178 -14.53 -8.07 -17.92
C ILE A 178 -13.98 -7.09 -18.94
N GLY A 179 -12.67 -7.08 -19.21
CA GLY A 179 -12.05 -6.32 -20.27
C GLY A 179 -10.53 -6.21 -20.16
N ASN A 180 -9.90 -5.71 -21.22
CA ASN A 180 -8.44 -5.63 -21.33
C ASN A 180 -7.94 -4.29 -21.91
N GLN A 181 -8.79 -3.27 -21.93
CA GLN A 181 -8.43 -1.91 -22.33
C GLN A 181 -8.22 -1.02 -21.11
N ALA A 182 -7.50 0.09 -21.27
CA ALA A 182 -7.33 1.07 -20.20
C ALA A 182 -8.67 1.65 -19.71
N GLU A 183 -9.63 1.81 -20.63
CA GLU A 183 -10.99 2.25 -20.34
C GLU A 183 -11.96 1.20 -20.85
N ILE A 184 -12.89 0.79 -20.01
CA ILE A 184 -13.97 -0.14 -20.35
C ILE A 184 -15.29 0.26 -19.71
N THR A 185 -16.36 -0.25 -20.30
CA THR A 185 -17.69 -0.20 -19.68
C THR A 185 -18.14 -1.62 -19.43
N ALA A 186 -18.54 -1.93 -18.19
CA ALA A 186 -19.03 -3.24 -17.80
C ALA A 186 -20.46 -3.16 -17.25
N VAL A 187 -21.28 -4.17 -17.55
CA VAL A 187 -22.68 -4.25 -17.07
C VAL A 187 -22.79 -5.41 -16.09
N PHE A 188 -23.47 -5.14 -14.96
CA PHE A 188 -23.72 -6.10 -13.90
C PHE A 188 -25.23 -6.27 -13.70
N ASP A 189 -25.76 -7.43 -14.08
CA ASP A 189 -27.20 -7.75 -14.07
C ASP A 189 -27.64 -8.44 -12.76
N THR A 190 -26.70 -8.90 -11.95
CA THR A 190 -27.00 -9.65 -10.75
C THR A 190 -26.68 -8.84 -9.51
N PRO A 191 -27.65 -8.65 -8.59
CA PRO A 191 -27.42 -7.95 -7.34
C PRO A 191 -26.30 -8.57 -6.49
N GLY A 192 -25.50 -7.73 -5.85
CA GLY A 192 -24.44 -8.16 -4.95
C GLY A 192 -23.32 -7.12 -4.81
N VAL A 193 -22.38 -7.43 -3.93
CA VAL A 193 -21.14 -6.67 -3.78
C VAL A 193 -20.07 -7.35 -4.64
N TYR A 194 -19.39 -6.58 -5.46
CA TYR A 194 -18.31 -7.07 -6.30
C TYR A 194 -17.02 -6.32 -5.96
N THR A 195 -15.91 -7.05 -6.02
CA THR A 195 -14.57 -6.47 -6.07
C THR A 195 -14.12 -6.48 -7.52
N LEU A 196 -13.81 -5.31 -8.04
CA LEU A 196 -13.20 -5.14 -9.37
C LEU A 196 -11.71 -4.97 -9.19
N GLU A 197 -10.92 -5.66 -10.00
CA GLU A 197 -9.46 -5.57 -9.97
C GLU A 197 -8.94 -5.16 -11.35
N LEU A 198 -8.07 -4.16 -11.34
CA LEU A 198 -7.25 -3.78 -12.47
C LEU A 198 -5.84 -4.33 -12.28
N LYS A 199 -5.43 -5.27 -13.09
CA LYS A 199 -4.03 -5.69 -13.23
C LYS A 199 -3.41 -4.92 -14.40
N VAL A 200 -2.27 -4.30 -14.14
CA VAL A 200 -1.45 -3.62 -15.15
C VAL A 200 -0.12 -4.32 -15.25
N THR A 201 0.34 -4.61 -16.47
CA THR A 201 1.56 -5.37 -16.73
C THR A 201 2.42 -4.65 -17.77
N ASP A 202 3.73 -4.60 -17.55
CA ASP A 202 4.72 -4.08 -18.47
C ASP A 202 5.23 -5.15 -19.48
N PRO A 203 6.03 -4.79 -20.49
CA PRO A 203 6.57 -5.74 -21.46
C PRO A 203 7.53 -6.79 -20.86
N SER A 204 8.11 -6.51 -19.72
CA SER A 204 9.00 -7.45 -19.01
C SER A 204 8.25 -8.46 -18.15
N GLY A 205 6.91 -8.30 -18.03
CA GLY A 205 6.02 -9.17 -17.27
C GLY A 205 5.85 -8.78 -15.82
N ALA A 206 6.47 -7.68 -15.35
CA ALA A 206 6.20 -7.16 -14.02
C ALA A 206 4.80 -6.52 -13.97
N SER A 207 4.09 -6.66 -12.86
CA SER A 207 2.70 -6.20 -12.78
C SER A 207 2.33 -5.69 -11.39
N SER A 208 1.30 -4.87 -11.35
CA SER A 208 0.63 -4.45 -10.12
C SER A 208 -0.89 -4.53 -10.25
N ILE A 209 -1.60 -4.55 -9.12
CA ILE A 209 -3.05 -4.65 -9.04
C ILE A 209 -3.59 -3.49 -8.20
N ASN A 210 -4.72 -2.95 -8.62
CA ASN A 210 -5.51 -2.01 -7.83
C ASN A 210 -6.98 -2.43 -7.84
N SER A 211 -7.62 -2.46 -6.67
CA SER A 211 -8.98 -2.96 -6.49
C SER A 211 -9.93 -1.85 -6.09
N LEU A 212 -11.20 -1.99 -6.45
CA LEU A 212 -12.30 -1.11 -6.03
C LEU A 212 -13.61 -1.88 -5.87
N PRO A 213 -14.46 -1.53 -4.90
CA PRO A 213 -15.75 -2.17 -4.72
C PRO A 213 -16.85 -1.52 -5.56
N ILE A 214 -17.83 -2.33 -5.98
CA ILE A 214 -19.12 -1.86 -6.51
C ILE A 214 -20.28 -2.59 -5.82
N ILE A 215 -21.44 -1.94 -5.74
CA ILE A 215 -22.65 -2.48 -5.14
C ILE A 215 -23.80 -2.41 -6.16
N VAL A 216 -24.27 -3.57 -6.57
CA VAL A 216 -25.35 -3.75 -7.54
C VAL A 216 -26.64 -4.12 -6.81
N GLY A 217 -27.76 -3.57 -7.23
CA GLY A 217 -29.08 -3.83 -6.63
C GLY A 217 -29.37 -2.99 -5.39
N ASN A 218 -28.55 -1.96 -5.11
CA ASN A 218 -28.81 -1.03 -4.01
C ASN A 218 -29.09 0.38 -4.53
N THR A 219 -30.19 0.96 -4.06
CA THR A 219 -30.48 2.38 -4.25
C THR A 219 -30.27 3.10 -2.93
N ARG A 220 -29.64 4.27 -2.99
CA ARG A 220 -29.56 5.13 -1.80
C ARG A 220 -30.96 5.49 -1.34
N PRO A 221 -31.29 5.34 -0.05
CA PRO A 221 -32.54 5.88 0.48
C PRO A 221 -32.55 7.40 0.30
N VAL A 222 -33.67 7.92 -0.13
CA VAL A 222 -33.95 9.36 -0.11
C VAL A 222 -34.62 9.64 1.21
N VAL A 223 -34.03 10.51 2.02
CA VAL A 223 -34.60 10.93 3.30
C VAL A 223 -35.06 12.37 3.14
N GLU A 224 -36.35 12.57 3.36
CA GLU A 224 -36.95 13.89 3.38
C GLU A 224 -37.49 14.17 4.78
N PHE A 225 -37.14 15.31 5.34
CA PHE A 225 -37.73 15.77 6.58
C PHE A 225 -39.13 16.31 6.27
N MET A 226 -40.13 15.62 6.80
CA MET A 226 -41.54 16.05 6.68
C MET A 226 -41.91 17.03 7.79
N LYS A 227 -41.23 16.93 8.95
CA LYS A 227 -41.38 17.85 10.08
C LYS A 227 -40.02 17.98 10.81
N PRO A 228 -39.62 19.19 11.30
CA PRO A 228 -40.32 20.46 11.02
C PRO A 228 -40.23 20.85 9.54
N ALA A 229 -41.25 21.53 9.01
CA ALA A 229 -41.22 22.07 7.67
C ALA A 229 -40.35 23.35 7.62
N ASP A 230 -39.92 23.72 6.43
CA ASP A 230 -39.16 24.97 6.25
C ASP A 230 -40.06 26.18 6.62
N GLY A 231 -39.57 26.99 7.59
CA GLY A 231 -40.33 28.11 8.14
C GLY A 231 -41.14 27.79 9.41
N ASP A 232 -41.12 26.57 9.92
CA ASP A 232 -41.76 26.24 11.20
C ASP A 232 -41.05 26.96 12.36
N PHE A 233 -41.89 27.44 13.32
CA PHE A 233 -41.40 28.10 14.53
C PHE A 233 -41.23 27.08 15.66
N PHE A 234 -40.16 27.21 16.43
CA PHE A 234 -39.99 26.45 17.65
C PHE A 234 -39.97 27.36 18.87
N ILE A 235 -40.46 26.85 19.99
CA ILE A 235 -40.46 27.57 21.28
C ILE A 235 -39.29 27.01 22.11
N PRO A 236 -38.32 27.83 22.52
CA PRO A 236 -37.21 27.35 23.37
C PRO A 236 -37.69 26.59 24.60
N GLY A 237 -37.16 25.41 24.84
CA GLY A 237 -37.51 24.55 25.98
C GLY A 237 -38.67 23.58 25.74
N LYS A 238 -39.35 23.59 24.58
CA LYS A 238 -40.28 22.55 24.18
C LYS A 238 -39.63 21.51 23.27
N ALA A 239 -40.10 20.26 23.38
CA ALA A 239 -39.68 19.20 22.49
C ALA A 239 -40.09 19.51 21.05
N ILE A 240 -39.21 19.27 20.10
CA ILE A 240 -39.49 19.36 18.66
C ILE A 240 -39.83 17.94 18.19
N GLU A 241 -41.02 17.77 17.65
CA GLU A 241 -41.38 16.53 16.95
C GLU A 241 -40.76 16.53 15.56
N TYR A 242 -40.12 15.44 15.19
CA TYR A 242 -39.59 15.26 13.83
C TYR A 242 -40.24 14.04 13.17
N GLN A 243 -40.37 14.11 11.87
CA GLN A 243 -40.83 13.02 11.03
C GLN A 243 -40.00 12.98 9.75
N VAL A 244 -39.51 11.77 9.43
CA VAL A 244 -38.68 11.48 8.26
C VAL A 244 -39.40 10.50 7.36
#